data_252c7eaf797508e8e7bb5fa3bc16f22e
#
_entry.id   252c7eaf797508e8e7bb5fa3bc16f22e
#
_cell.length_a   1.000
_cell.length_b   1.000
_cell.length_c   1.000
_cell.angle_alpha   90.00
_cell.angle_beta   90.00
_cell.angle_gamma   90.00
#
_symmetry.space_group_name_H-M   'P 1'
#
loop_
_entity.id
_entity.type
_entity.pdbx_description
1 polymer ?
#
loop_
_entity_poly.entity_id
_entity_poly.type
_entity_poly.pdbx_seq_one_letter_code
_entity_poly.pdbx_strand_id
1 'polypeptide(L)'
;MRLLIVEDEKQICDMVAKSLYAAGYEVDTCYDGKEALECILSENYDLIVLDLNLPGMDGMELLKELRKYNDETKVLILSARGQIADKVEGLDAGANDYMEKPFHLQELEARIRSLTRRKFVQNDICLKCGEIKFDTIKREAYAKEEPVPLTRKENGILEYLLINIGRPVSQEELIEHVWDATADSFSGAIRVHMSSLRKKLKAKLGYDPILNKVGEGYKIREESD
;
A
#
# COMPACT_ATOMS: atom_id res chain seq x y z
N MET A 1 -3.16 1.65 -1.35
CA MET A 1 -2.24 1.13 -0.34
C MET A 1 -1.63 2.30 0.39
N ARG A 2 -1.61 2.22 1.72
CA ARG A 2 -1.17 3.31 2.60
C ARG A 2 0.19 2.98 3.21
N LEU A 3 1.13 3.90 3.07
CA LEU A 3 2.51 3.75 3.52
C LEU A 3 2.82 4.77 4.61
N LEU A 4 3.67 4.40 5.57
CA LEU A 4 4.29 5.33 6.50
C LEU A 4 5.77 5.47 6.16
N ILE A 5 6.28 6.70 6.09
CA ILE A 5 7.70 6.99 5.96
C ILE A 5 8.17 7.61 7.27
N VAL A 6 9.17 6.97 7.89
CA VAL A 6 9.78 7.43 9.14
C VAL A 6 11.24 7.78 8.85
N GLU A 7 11.52 9.06 8.79
CA GLU A 7 12.82 9.62 8.34
C GLU A 7 13.00 11.00 8.91
N ASP A 8 14.08 11.27 9.64
CA ASP A 8 14.33 12.54 10.31
C ASP A 8 14.84 13.64 9.35
N GLU A 9 15.51 13.26 8.26
CA GLU A 9 15.92 14.19 7.22
C GLU A 9 14.73 14.61 6.34
N LYS A 10 14.11 15.76 6.65
CA LYS A 10 12.91 16.25 5.93
C LYS A 10 13.04 16.25 4.42
N GLN A 11 14.23 16.57 3.89
CA GLN A 11 14.46 16.59 2.44
C GLN A 11 14.34 15.19 1.83
N ILE A 12 14.87 14.18 2.49
CA ILE A 12 14.78 12.77 2.06
C ILE A 12 13.34 12.30 2.20
N CYS A 13 12.73 12.53 3.37
CA CYS A 13 11.34 12.17 3.64
C CYS A 13 10.39 12.74 2.59
N ASP A 14 10.45 14.06 2.34
CA ASP A 14 9.61 14.75 1.35
C ASP A 14 9.83 14.24 -0.09
N MET A 15 11.08 13.96 -0.44
CA MET A 15 11.44 13.43 -1.77
C MET A 15 10.83 12.03 -1.96
N VAL A 16 11.00 11.15 -0.97
CA VAL A 16 10.44 9.78 -0.99
C VAL A 16 8.92 9.83 -1.01
N ALA A 17 8.30 10.65 -0.13
CA ALA A 17 6.86 10.80 -0.06
C ALA A 17 6.27 11.26 -1.40
N LYS A 18 6.85 12.28 -2.03
CA LYS A 18 6.41 12.77 -3.35
C LYS A 18 6.51 11.72 -4.44
N SER A 19 7.61 10.93 -4.46
CA SER A 19 7.80 9.86 -5.44
C SER A 19 6.75 8.77 -5.26
N LEU A 20 6.55 8.30 -4.05
CA LEU A 20 5.56 7.26 -3.74
C LEU A 20 4.12 7.75 -3.95
N TYR A 21 3.85 9.01 -3.61
CA TYR A 21 2.56 9.63 -3.93
C TYR A 21 2.31 9.66 -5.45
N ALA A 22 3.31 10.04 -6.25
CA ALA A 22 3.21 10.01 -7.72
C ALA A 22 3.03 8.59 -8.26
N ALA A 23 3.66 7.59 -7.60
CA ALA A 23 3.46 6.17 -7.88
C ALA A 23 2.10 5.62 -7.44
N GLY A 24 1.22 6.45 -6.82
CA GLY A 24 -0.17 6.12 -6.51
C GLY A 24 -0.40 5.54 -5.12
N TYR A 25 0.58 5.58 -4.24
CA TYR A 25 0.41 5.24 -2.82
C TYR A 25 -0.18 6.42 -2.04
N GLU A 26 -0.92 6.14 -0.98
CA GLU A 26 -1.20 7.11 0.07
C GLU A 26 -0.03 7.08 1.06
N VAL A 27 0.46 8.25 1.47
CA VAL A 27 1.72 8.34 2.21
C VAL A 27 1.57 9.29 3.37
N ASP A 28 1.80 8.77 4.58
CA ASP A 28 1.99 9.56 5.79
C ASP A 28 3.49 9.65 6.12
N THR A 29 3.89 10.68 6.83
CA THR A 29 5.30 10.95 7.16
C THR A 29 5.46 11.26 8.64
N CYS A 30 6.48 10.69 9.28
CA CYS A 30 6.93 11.02 10.63
C CYS A 30 8.44 11.28 10.63
N TYR A 31 8.87 12.19 11.50
CA TYR A 31 10.27 12.62 11.58
C TYR A 31 10.94 12.21 12.90
N ASP A 32 10.22 11.57 13.77
CA ASP A 32 10.61 11.15 15.12
C ASP A 32 10.08 9.76 15.42
N GLY A 33 10.88 8.92 16.08
CA GLY A 33 10.50 7.54 16.35
C GLY A 33 9.34 7.38 17.34
N LYS A 34 9.15 8.34 18.28
CA LYS A 34 8.00 8.30 19.19
C LYS A 34 6.71 8.70 18.48
N GLU A 35 6.77 9.76 17.65
CA GLU A 35 5.64 10.14 16.80
C GLU A 35 5.23 8.97 15.89
N ALA A 36 6.22 8.29 15.29
CA ALA A 36 5.97 7.13 14.45
C ALA A 36 5.30 5.98 15.23
N LEU A 37 5.69 5.73 16.48
CA LEU A 37 5.03 4.73 17.30
C LEU A 37 3.56 5.08 17.56
N GLU A 38 3.25 6.35 17.85
CA GLU A 38 1.87 6.81 18.02
C GLU A 38 1.04 6.60 16.75
N CYS A 39 1.61 6.95 15.57
CA CYS A 39 0.98 6.69 14.28
C CYS A 39 0.71 5.20 14.04
N ILE A 40 1.69 4.34 14.32
CA ILE A 40 1.59 2.89 14.14
C ILE A 40 0.54 2.26 15.06
N LEU A 41 0.36 2.80 16.26
CA LEU A 41 -0.63 2.29 17.22
C LEU A 41 -2.05 2.78 16.92
N SER A 42 -2.20 3.91 16.24
CA SER A 42 -3.51 4.53 15.93
C SER A 42 -4.04 4.20 14.54
N GLU A 43 -3.16 3.85 13.59
CA GLU A 43 -3.48 3.71 12.18
C GLU A 43 -2.95 2.41 11.60
N ASN A 44 -3.58 1.93 10.51
CA ASN A 44 -3.13 0.75 9.79
C ASN A 44 -2.32 1.14 8.54
N TYR A 45 -1.14 0.54 8.38
CA TYR A 45 -0.27 0.72 7.23
C TYR A 45 0.02 -0.60 6.54
N ASP A 46 0.05 -0.58 5.20
CA ASP A 46 0.43 -1.75 4.39
C ASP A 46 1.94 -2.00 4.42
N LEU A 47 2.73 -0.90 4.51
CA LEU A 47 4.18 -0.97 4.61
C LEU A 47 4.71 0.29 5.29
N ILE A 48 5.78 0.11 6.05
CA ILE A 48 6.55 1.18 6.70
C ILE A 48 7.95 1.22 6.07
N VAL A 49 8.37 2.39 5.59
CA VAL A 49 9.76 2.69 5.26
C VAL A 49 10.39 3.33 6.49
N LEU A 50 11.41 2.70 7.07
CA LEU A 50 11.92 3.01 8.39
C LEU A 50 13.41 3.32 8.36
N ASP A 51 13.81 4.56 8.69
CA ASP A 51 15.21 4.81 9.08
C ASP A 51 15.46 4.31 10.50
N LEU A 52 16.69 3.86 10.73
CA LEU A 52 17.15 3.43 12.04
C LEU A 52 17.64 4.58 12.91
N ASN A 53 18.20 5.63 12.28
CA ASN A 53 18.75 6.77 12.99
C ASN A 53 17.71 7.86 13.20
N LEU A 54 16.82 7.65 14.15
CA LEU A 54 15.73 8.59 14.44
C LEU A 54 15.94 9.29 15.79
N PRO A 55 15.50 10.53 15.92
CA PRO A 55 15.38 11.17 17.22
C PRO A 55 14.26 10.54 18.05
N GLY A 56 14.29 10.74 19.35
CA GLY A 56 13.25 10.31 20.27
C GLY A 56 13.22 8.81 20.58
N MET A 57 13.22 7.97 19.57
CA MET A 57 13.28 6.49 19.66
C MET A 57 14.05 5.95 18.46
N ASP A 58 15.06 5.09 18.70
CA ASP A 58 15.83 4.42 17.62
C ASP A 58 14.91 3.51 16.78
N GLY A 59 15.14 3.49 15.46
CA GLY A 59 14.29 2.71 14.55
C GLY A 59 14.31 1.20 14.81
N MET A 60 15.40 0.64 15.35
CA MET A 60 15.43 -0.77 15.78
C MET A 60 14.53 -1.02 16.98
N GLU A 61 14.48 -0.06 17.93
CA GLU A 61 13.56 -0.13 19.05
C GLU A 61 12.11 -0.03 18.56
N LEU A 62 11.83 0.90 17.66
CA LEU A 62 10.50 1.06 17.03
C LEU A 62 10.06 -0.22 16.31
N LEU A 63 10.96 -0.86 15.55
CA LEU A 63 10.67 -2.13 14.87
C LEU A 63 10.32 -3.24 15.88
N LYS A 64 11.10 -3.37 16.96
CA LYS A 64 10.85 -4.35 18.01
C LYS A 64 9.51 -4.09 18.72
N GLU A 65 9.17 -2.82 18.98
CA GLU A 65 7.84 -2.47 19.54
C GLU A 65 6.72 -2.81 18.56
N LEU A 66 6.82 -2.42 17.28
CA LEU A 66 5.84 -2.78 16.27
C LEU A 66 5.56 -4.29 16.26
N ARG A 67 6.61 -5.12 16.28
CA ARG A 67 6.47 -6.59 16.19
C ARG A 67 5.80 -7.24 17.41
N LYS A 68 5.70 -6.54 18.53
CA LYS A 68 4.91 -7.02 19.68
C LYS A 68 3.40 -6.97 19.42
N TYR A 69 2.95 -6.09 18.54
CA TYR A 69 1.53 -5.82 18.27
C TYR A 69 1.09 -6.24 16.87
N ASN A 70 2.01 -6.23 15.89
CA ASN A 70 1.68 -6.46 14.49
C ASN A 70 2.83 -7.12 13.73
N ASP A 71 2.61 -8.36 13.31
CA ASP A 71 3.55 -9.14 12.49
C ASP A 71 3.25 -9.02 10.98
N GLU A 72 2.09 -8.47 10.60
CA GLU A 72 1.63 -8.46 9.20
C GLU A 72 2.14 -7.25 8.43
N THR A 73 2.21 -6.07 9.06
CA THR A 73 2.71 -4.84 8.43
C THR A 73 4.13 -5.04 7.92
N LYS A 74 4.33 -4.75 6.64
CA LYS A 74 5.65 -4.88 6.02
C LYS A 74 6.56 -3.73 6.46
N VAL A 75 7.82 -4.04 6.73
CA VAL A 75 8.84 -3.04 7.09
C VAL A 75 10.02 -3.16 6.12
N LEU A 76 10.33 -2.07 5.44
CA LEU A 76 11.54 -1.87 4.67
C LEU A 76 12.44 -0.90 5.42
N ILE A 77 13.56 -1.39 5.95
CA ILE A 77 14.57 -0.52 6.56
C ILE A 77 15.29 0.25 5.46
N LEU A 78 15.45 1.54 5.66
CA LEU A 78 16.19 2.44 4.77
C LEU A 78 17.20 3.23 5.61
N SER A 79 18.46 2.81 5.68
CA SER A 79 19.41 3.36 6.66
C SER A 79 20.82 3.53 6.11
N ALA A 80 21.57 4.46 6.70
CA ALA A 80 23.00 4.65 6.45
C ALA A 80 23.87 3.57 7.15
N ARG A 81 23.31 2.74 8.04
CA ARG A 81 24.03 1.63 8.67
C ARG A 81 24.21 0.52 7.63
N GLY A 82 25.41 0.43 7.03
CA GLY A 82 25.70 -0.46 5.90
C GLY A 82 26.43 -1.76 6.25
N GLN A 83 26.78 -1.98 7.53
CA GLN A 83 27.48 -3.21 7.91
C GLN A 83 26.57 -4.43 7.78
N ILE A 84 27.17 -5.57 7.44
CA ILE A 84 26.43 -6.83 7.30
C ILE A 84 25.72 -7.16 8.62
N ALA A 85 26.33 -6.89 9.75
CA ALA A 85 25.74 -7.13 11.07
C ALA A 85 24.45 -6.32 11.29
N ASP A 86 24.40 -5.04 10.86
CA ASP A 86 23.21 -4.20 10.98
C ASP A 86 22.06 -4.74 10.13
N LYS A 87 22.38 -5.21 8.91
CA LYS A 87 21.40 -5.80 7.99
C LYS A 87 20.81 -7.09 8.55
N VAL A 88 21.66 -7.95 9.10
CA VAL A 88 21.24 -9.21 9.73
C VAL A 88 20.38 -8.90 10.96
N GLU A 89 20.81 -7.99 11.84
CA GLU A 89 20.03 -7.63 13.02
C GLU A 89 18.65 -7.07 12.64
N GLY A 90 18.58 -6.19 11.63
CA GLY A 90 17.30 -5.62 11.17
C GLY A 90 16.35 -6.68 10.64
N LEU A 91 16.84 -7.62 9.82
CA LEU A 91 16.03 -8.71 9.27
C LEU A 91 15.59 -9.70 10.36
N ASP A 92 16.49 -10.07 11.27
CA ASP A 92 16.19 -10.96 12.41
C ASP A 92 15.19 -10.31 13.38
N ALA A 93 15.21 -8.98 13.51
CA ALA A 93 14.23 -8.23 14.29
C ALA A 93 12.84 -8.14 13.64
N GLY A 94 12.69 -8.69 12.43
CA GLY A 94 11.42 -8.80 11.73
C GLY A 94 11.19 -7.77 10.61
N ALA A 95 12.22 -7.08 10.14
CA ALA A 95 12.12 -6.34 8.88
C ALA A 95 11.95 -7.30 7.70
N ASN A 96 11.23 -6.86 6.67
CA ASN A 96 10.97 -7.68 5.48
C ASN A 96 12.01 -7.46 4.38
N ASP A 97 12.71 -6.32 4.38
CA ASP A 97 13.83 -6.01 3.51
C ASP A 97 14.69 -4.91 4.12
N TYR A 98 15.88 -4.73 3.58
CA TYR A 98 16.86 -3.73 4.03
C TYR A 98 17.51 -3.06 2.82
N MET A 99 17.54 -1.73 2.81
CA MET A 99 18.13 -0.90 1.76
C MET A 99 19.08 0.12 2.36
N GLU A 100 20.26 0.23 1.80
CA GLU A 100 21.31 1.14 2.27
C GLU A 100 21.19 2.52 1.62
N LYS A 101 21.45 3.59 2.38
CA LYS A 101 21.67 4.95 1.87
C LYS A 101 23.13 5.11 1.41
N PRO A 102 23.41 5.76 0.25
CA PRO A 102 22.47 6.39 -0.67
C PRO A 102 21.76 5.39 -1.60
N PHE A 103 20.54 5.70 -1.99
CA PHE A 103 19.66 4.82 -2.77
C PHE A 103 19.07 5.52 -4.01
N HIS A 104 18.54 4.73 -4.92
CA HIS A 104 17.76 5.20 -6.06
C HIS A 104 16.25 5.02 -5.80
N LEU A 105 15.46 6.07 -6.06
CA LEU A 105 13.99 6.02 -5.88
C LEU A 105 13.33 4.86 -6.63
N GLN A 106 13.80 4.57 -7.85
CA GLN A 106 13.28 3.46 -8.65
C GLN A 106 13.50 2.08 -7.98
N GLU A 107 14.63 1.91 -7.27
CA GLU A 107 14.89 0.69 -6.50
C GLU A 107 13.96 0.61 -5.29
N LEU A 108 13.82 1.71 -4.53
CA LEU A 108 12.90 1.79 -3.39
C LEU A 108 11.47 1.42 -3.82
N GLU A 109 10.98 2.02 -4.89
CA GLU A 109 9.65 1.70 -5.43
C GLU A 109 9.50 0.23 -5.85
N ALA A 110 10.54 -0.35 -6.48
CA ALA A 110 10.52 -1.75 -6.88
C ALA A 110 10.45 -2.69 -5.67
N ARG A 111 11.18 -2.39 -4.58
CA ARG A 111 11.16 -3.15 -3.33
C ARG A 111 9.81 -3.03 -2.64
N ILE A 112 9.25 -1.82 -2.54
CA ILE A 112 7.90 -1.60 -1.99
C ILE A 112 6.87 -2.43 -2.76
N ARG A 113 6.86 -2.37 -4.10
CA ARG A 113 5.96 -3.22 -4.92
C ARG A 113 6.15 -4.71 -4.65
N SER A 114 7.39 -5.16 -4.46
CA SER A 114 7.68 -6.56 -4.16
C SER A 114 7.14 -6.99 -2.80
N LEU A 115 7.28 -6.15 -1.78
CA LEU A 115 6.87 -6.45 -0.40
C LEU A 115 5.35 -6.40 -0.23
N THR A 116 4.67 -5.51 -0.96
CA THR A 116 3.22 -5.32 -0.87
C THR A 116 2.41 -6.33 -1.70
N ARG A 117 3.09 -7.15 -2.54
CA ARG A 117 2.43 -8.26 -3.25
C ARG A 117 2.13 -9.43 -2.30
N ARG A 118 0.92 -9.97 -2.35
CA ARG A 118 0.59 -11.21 -1.63
C ARG A 118 1.34 -12.41 -2.23
N LYS A 119 1.70 -13.38 -1.37
CA LYS A 119 2.46 -14.61 -1.72
C LYS A 119 1.86 -15.49 -2.85
N PHE A 120 0.62 -15.23 -3.27
CA PHE A 120 -0.11 -16.07 -4.23
C PHE A 120 -0.16 -15.52 -5.66
N VAL A 121 0.33 -14.29 -5.91
CA VAL A 121 0.39 -13.74 -7.27
C VAL A 121 1.84 -13.82 -7.75
N GLN A 122 2.15 -14.94 -8.36
CA GLN A 122 3.44 -15.22 -8.97
C GLN A 122 3.75 -14.19 -10.07
N ASN A 123 4.87 -13.49 -9.96
CA ASN A 123 5.62 -12.75 -11.00
C ASN A 123 4.91 -11.71 -11.89
N ASP A 124 3.66 -11.36 -11.67
CA ASP A 124 2.99 -10.45 -12.60
C ASP A 124 2.99 -8.99 -12.10
N ILE A 125 3.65 -8.14 -12.87
CA ILE A 125 3.50 -6.66 -12.86
C ILE A 125 2.01 -6.28 -13.04
N CYS A 126 1.19 -7.25 -13.41
CA CYS A 126 -0.20 -7.12 -13.79
C CYS A 126 -1.10 -7.98 -12.90
N LEU A 127 -1.97 -7.34 -12.12
CA LEU A 127 -3.04 -8.02 -11.39
C LEU A 127 -4.16 -8.37 -12.38
N LYS A 128 -4.73 -9.57 -12.29
CA LYS A 128 -5.78 -10.03 -13.22
C LYS A 128 -6.92 -10.73 -12.49
N CYS A 129 -8.14 -10.50 -12.96
CA CYS A 129 -9.32 -11.27 -12.60
C CYS A 129 -10.30 -11.29 -13.77
N GLY A 130 -10.49 -12.45 -14.39
CA GLY A 130 -11.27 -12.59 -15.61
C GLY A 130 -10.73 -11.66 -16.72
N GLU A 131 -11.62 -10.83 -17.27
CA GLU A 131 -11.30 -9.87 -18.32
C GLU A 131 -10.72 -8.53 -17.79
N ILE A 132 -10.54 -8.39 -16.46
CA ILE A 132 -9.94 -7.20 -15.84
C ILE A 132 -8.45 -7.42 -15.64
N LYS A 133 -7.68 -6.37 -15.94
CA LYS A 133 -6.23 -6.33 -15.80
C LYS A 133 -5.79 -4.98 -15.25
N PHE A 134 -4.85 -4.97 -14.32
CA PHE A 134 -4.30 -3.76 -13.73
C PHE A 134 -2.78 -3.81 -13.76
N ASP A 135 -2.16 -2.90 -14.50
CA ASP A 135 -0.71 -2.72 -14.52
C ASP A 135 -0.28 -1.89 -13.30
N THR A 136 0.44 -2.52 -12.37
CA THR A 136 0.83 -1.89 -11.10
C THR A 136 1.96 -0.87 -11.25
N ILE A 137 2.72 -0.92 -12.35
CA ILE A 137 3.79 0.05 -12.65
C ILE A 137 3.21 1.29 -13.30
N LYS A 138 2.42 1.10 -14.37
CA LYS A 138 1.79 2.21 -15.11
C LYS A 138 0.60 2.79 -14.40
N ARG A 139 0.05 2.07 -13.41
CA ARG A 139 -1.20 2.44 -12.72
C ARG A 139 -2.38 2.54 -13.69
N GLU A 140 -2.46 1.64 -14.64
CA GLU A 140 -3.47 1.60 -15.69
C GLU A 140 -4.34 0.35 -15.58
N ALA A 141 -5.66 0.56 -15.68
CA ALA A 141 -6.65 -0.50 -15.71
C ALA A 141 -7.07 -0.81 -17.15
N TYR A 142 -7.31 -2.08 -17.41
CA TYR A 142 -7.81 -2.58 -18.69
C TYR A 142 -9.00 -3.51 -18.45
N ALA A 143 -9.95 -3.48 -19.39
CA ALA A 143 -11.07 -4.40 -19.44
C ALA A 143 -11.23 -4.88 -20.89
N LYS A 144 -11.18 -6.19 -21.14
CA LYS A 144 -11.12 -6.78 -22.49
C LYS A 144 -9.95 -6.23 -23.33
N GLU A 145 -8.77 -6.11 -22.68
CA GLU A 145 -7.55 -5.51 -23.25
C GLU A 145 -7.69 -4.03 -23.69
N GLU A 146 -8.84 -3.38 -23.45
CA GLU A 146 -9.03 -1.95 -23.70
C GLU A 146 -8.77 -1.13 -22.42
N PRO A 147 -8.09 0.02 -22.51
CA PRO A 147 -7.82 0.86 -21.36
C PRO A 147 -9.11 1.45 -20.76
N VAL A 148 -9.18 1.48 -19.45
CA VAL A 148 -10.27 2.10 -18.69
C VAL A 148 -9.71 3.32 -17.95
N PRO A 149 -10.12 4.54 -18.30
CA PRO A 149 -9.60 5.76 -17.68
C PRO A 149 -10.17 5.90 -16.25
N LEU A 150 -9.37 5.53 -15.27
CA LEU A 150 -9.69 5.62 -13.85
C LEU A 150 -9.00 6.82 -13.20
N THR A 151 -9.66 7.40 -12.20
CA THR A 151 -9.03 8.38 -11.29
C THR A 151 -8.08 7.66 -10.32
N ARG A 152 -7.23 8.41 -9.64
CA ARG A 152 -6.30 7.86 -8.65
C ARG A 152 -7.00 7.01 -7.59
N LYS A 153 -8.12 7.48 -7.02
CA LYS A 153 -8.88 6.74 -6.01
C LYS A 153 -9.58 5.50 -6.59
N GLU A 154 -10.10 5.58 -7.81
CA GLU A 154 -10.67 4.43 -8.51
C GLU A 154 -9.61 3.36 -8.80
N ASN A 155 -8.40 3.76 -9.20
CA ASN A 155 -7.26 2.87 -9.37
C ASN A 155 -6.88 2.20 -8.03
N GLY A 156 -6.80 2.97 -6.95
CA GLY A 156 -6.51 2.43 -5.62
C GLY A 156 -7.55 1.41 -5.14
N ILE A 157 -8.84 1.69 -5.34
CA ILE A 157 -9.93 0.76 -5.03
C ILE A 157 -9.80 -0.52 -5.87
N LEU A 158 -9.63 -0.39 -7.18
CA LEU A 158 -9.53 -1.55 -8.07
C LEU A 158 -8.31 -2.42 -7.72
N GLU A 159 -7.15 -1.80 -7.53
CA GLU A 159 -5.93 -2.49 -7.12
C GLU A 159 -6.13 -3.25 -5.81
N TYR A 160 -6.70 -2.59 -4.79
CA TYR A 160 -6.93 -3.21 -3.49
C TYR A 160 -7.90 -4.39 -3.56
N LEU A 161 -8.97 -4.27 -4.34
CA LEU A 161 -9.90 -5.37 -4.59
C LEU A 161 -9.24 -6.53 -5.34
N LEU A 162 -8.38 -6.25 -6.33
CA LEU A 162 -7.64 -7.27 -7.08
C LEU A 162 -6.59 -7.98 -6.23
N ILE A 163 -5.94 -7.29 -5.30
CA ILE A 163 -5.02 -7.91 -4.33
C ILE A 163 -5.79 -8.83 -3.38
N ASN A 164 -7.05 -8.51 -3.08
CA ASN A 164 -7.91 -9.23 -2.14
C ASN A 164 -8.95 -10.14 -2.82
N ILE A 165 -8.66 -10.65 -4.02
CA ILE A 165 -9.54 -11.62 -4.71
C ILE A 165 -9.87 -12.78 -3.77
N GLY A 166 -11.12 -13.26 -3.84
CA GLY A 166 -11.61 -14.38 -3.04
C GLY A 166 -12.34 -13.98 -1.77
N ARG A 167 -12.18 -12.74 -1.27
CA ARG A 167 -12.89 -12.25 -0.08
C ARG A 167 -13.58 -10.91 -0.30
N PRO A 168 -14.65 -10.61 0.46
CA PRO A 168 -15.18 -9.26 0.54
C PRO A 168 -14.18 -8.32 1.24
N VAL A 169 -14.18 -7.05 0.84
CA VAL A 169 -13.42 -5.96 1.44
C VAL A 169 -14.43 -4.93 1.96
N SER A 170 -14.37 -4.60 3.24
CA SER A 170 -15.30 -3.67 3.86
C SER A 170 -15.08 -2.22 3.38
N GLN A 171 -16.03 -1.33 3.66
CA GLN A 171 -15.86 0.09 3.33
C GLN A 171 -14.78 0.71 4.22
N GLU A 172 -14.74 0.33 5.48
CA GLU A 172 -13.74 0.75 6.46
C GLU A 172 -12.34 0.35 6.01
N GLU A 173 -12.16 -0.90 5.60
CA GLU A 173 -10.89 -1.41 5.07
C GLU A 173 -10.45 -0.67 3.81
N LEU A 174 -11.38 -0.31 2.92
CA LEU A 174 -11.06 0.51 1.74
C LEU A 174 -10.63 1.93 2.13
N ILE A 175 -11.24 2.53 3.16
CA ILE A 175 -10.82 3.85 3.67
C ILE A 175 -9.39 3.76 4.19
N GLU A 176 -9.10 2.82 5.06
CA GLU A 176 -7.79 2.65 5.69
C GLU A 176 -6.65 2.51 4.67
N HIS A 177 -6.88 1.78 3.58
CA HIS A 177 -5.83 1.43 2.62
C HIS A 177 -5.79 2.28 1.33
N VAL A 178 -6.84 3.06 1.04
CA VAL A 178 -6.94 3.84 -0.20
C VAL A 178 -7.02 5.35 0.07
N TRP A 179 -7.20 5.78 1.32
CA TRP A 179 -7.18 7.19 1.72
C TRP A 179 -6.07 7.45 2.74
N ASP A 180 -5.64 8.71 2.84
CA ASP A 180 -4.72 9.19 3.87
C ASP A 180 -5.44 9.49 5.20
N ALA A 181 -4.67 9.71 6.28
CA ALA A 181 -5.19 10.01 7.62
C ALA A 181 -6.05 11.27 7.69
N THR A 182 -5.92 12.18 6.73
CA THR A 182 -6.68 13.45 6.70
C THR A 182 -8.06 13.31 6.07
N ALA A 183 -8.34 12.16 5.44
CA ALA A 183 -9.64 11.91 4.84
C ALA A 183 -10.67 11.69 5.95
N ASP A 184 -11.55 12.67 6.13
CA ASP A 184 -12.75 12.50 6.95
C ASP A 184 -13.44 11.19 6.60
N SER A 185 -13.73 10.38 7.62
CA SER A 185 -14.34 9.04 7.53
C SER A 185 -15.77 9.04 6.93
N PHE A 186 -16.05 9.96 6.02
CA PHE A 186 -17.34 10.04 5.37
C PHE A 186 -17.51 8.90 4.36
N SER A 187 -18.22 7.87 4.79
CA SER A 187 -18.67 6.73 3.98
C SER A 187 -19.29 7.10 2.61
N GLY A 188 -19.64 8.37 2.40
CA GLY A 188 -20.15 8.92 1.14
C GLY A 188 -19.13 8.95 0.01
N ALA A 189 -17.87 9.27 0.29
CA ALA A 189 -16.82 9.39 -0.74
C ALA A 189 -16.53 8.04 -1.42
N ILE A 190 -16.44 6.95 -0.65
CA ILE A 190 -16.27 5.60 -1.20
C ILE A 190 -17.40 5.24 -2.16
N ARG A 191 -18.65 5.48 -1.77
CA ARG A 191 -19.81 5.12 -2.60
C ARG A 191 -19.79 5.84 -3.95
N VAL A 192 -19.35 7.10 -3.97
CA VAL A 192 -19.19 7.87 -5.21
C VAL A 192 -18.13 7.24 -6.11
N HIS A 193 -16.92 7.01 -5.58
CA HIS A 193 -15.84 6.42 -6.36
C HIS A 193 -16.14 4.98 -6.78
N MET A 194 -16.74 4.19 -5.91
CA MET A 194 -17.17 2.82 -6.21
C MET A 194 -18.23 2.80 -7.31
N SER A 195 -19.23 3.67 -7.23
CA SER A 195 -20.27 3.78 -8.26
C SER A 195 -19.68 4.18 -9.62
N SER A 196 -18.75 5.14 -9.64
CA SER A 196 -18.06 5.56 -10.85
C SER A 196 -17.20 4.43 -11.43
N LEU A 197 -16.40 3.76 -10.61
CA LEU A 197 -15.57 2.61 -11.00
C LEU A 197 -16.42 1.51 -11.64
N ARG A 198 -17.50 1.09 -10.96
CA ARG A 198 -18.44 0.06 -11.47
C ARG A 198 -19.02 0.45 -12.81
N LYS A 199 -19.47 1.70 -12.97
CA LYS A 199 -20.02 2.22 -14.23
C LYS A 199 -18.99 2.14 -15.37
N LYS A 200 -17.73 2.53 -15.12
CA LYS A 200 -16.66 2.51 -16.12
C LYS A 200 -16.30 1.08 -16.54
N LEU A 201 -16.14 0.18 -15.57
CA LEU A 201 -15.84 -1.23 -15.85
C LEU A 201 -17.02 -1.91 -16.58
N LYS A 202 -18.26 -1.69 -16.11
CA LYS A 202 -19.47 -2.24 -16.74
C LYS A 202 -19.64 -1.78 -18.20
N ALA A 203 -19.29 -0.53 -18.51
CA ALA A 203 -19.40 -0.01 -19.87
C ALA A 203 -18.50 -0.78 -20.86
N LYS A 204 -17.36 -1.32 -20.40
CA LYS A 204 -16.42 -2.11 -21.20
C LYS A 204 -16.74 -3.59 -21.21
N LEU A 205 -17.09 -4.14 -20.05
CA LEU A 205 -17.30 -5.57 -19.85
C LEU A 205 -18.72 -6.03 -20.33
N GLY A 206 -19.72 -5.15 -20.21
CA GLY A 206 -21.12 -5.48 -20.44
C GLY A 206 -21.85 -5.97 -19.17
N TYR A 207 -21.13 -6.29 -18.11
CA TYR A 207 -21.64 -6.71 -16.80
C TYR A 207 -20.93 -5.96 -15.67
N ASP A 208 -21.49 -6.03 -14.45
CA ASP A 208 -20.90 -5.44 -13.27
C ASP A 208 -19.91 -6.42 -12.62
N PRO A 209 -18.61 -6.13 -12.62
CA PRO A 209 -17.62 -7.05 -12.09
C PRO A 209 -17.42 -6.92 -10.58
N ILE A 210 -18.05 -5.94 -9.90
CA ILE A 210 -17.91 -5.73 -8.48
C ILE A 210 -19.22 -6.03 -7.77
N LEU A 211 -19.22 -7.11 -6.99
CA LEU A 211 -20.35 -7.52 -6.18
C LEU A 211 -20.38 -6.71 -4.89
N ASN A 212 -21.57 -6.29 -4.47
CA ASN A 212 -21.81 -5.71 -3.15
C ASN A 212 -22.44 -6.81 -2.27
N LYS A 213 -21.68 -7.27 -1.28
CA LYS A 213 -22.20 -8.19 -0.26
C LYS A 213 -22.68 -7.39 0.94
N VAL A 214 -23.97 -7.41 1.17
CA VAL A 214 -24.61 -6.63 2.24
C VAL A 214 -24.03 -7.01 3.61
N GLY A 215 -23.50 -6.03 4.34
CA GLY A 215 -22.86 -6.21 5.65
C GLY A 215 -21.41 -6.71 5.61
N GLU A 216 -20.88 -7.12 4.43
CA GLU A 216 -19.51 -7.63 4.30
C GLU A 216 -18.61 -6.69 3.49
N GLY A 217 -19.17 -5.94 2.50
CA GLY A 217 -18.41 -5.03 1.66
C GLY A 217 -18.42 -5.39 0.17
N TYR A 218 -17.34 -5.13 -0.54
CA TYR A 218 -17.21 -5.28 -1.98
C TYR A 218 -16.26 -6.43 -2.34
N LYS A 219 -16.61 -7.21 -3.36
CA LYS A 219 -15.76 -8.29 -3.89
C LYS A 219 -15.71 -8.21 -5.40
N ILE A 220 -14.55 -8.51 -6.02
CA ILE A 220 -14.47 -8.75 -7.47
C ILE A 220 -15.11 -10.10 -7.76
N ARG A 221 -15.95 -10.13 -8.80
CA ARG A 221 -16.56 -11.36 -9.31
C ARG A 221 -15.49 -12.23 -9.95
N GLU A 222 -15.41 -13.48 -9.53
CA GLU A 222 -14.60 -14.52 -10.14
C GLU A 222 -15.40 -15.28 -11.20
N GLU A 223 -14.74 -16.01 -12.11
CA GLU A 223 -15.41 -16.77 -13.17
C GLU A 223 -16.32 -17.88 -12.61
N SER A 224 -16.18 -18.20 -11.33
CA SER A 224 -16.96 -19.21 -10.61
C SER A 224 -18.17 -18.63 -9.83
N ASP A 225 -18.33 -17.31 -9.80
CA ASP A 225 -19.47 -16.60 -9.19
C ASP A 225 -20.51 -16.27 -10.29
#